data_f1bf0796a1f32cf12cd31ad11ac8428c
#
_entry.id   f1bf0796a1f32cf12cd31ad11ac8428c
#
_cell.length_a   1.000
_cell.length_b   1.000
_cell.length_c   1.000
_cell.angle_alpha   90.00
_cell.angle_beta   90.00
_cell.angle_gamma   90.00
#
_symmetry.space_group_name_H-M   'P 1'
#
loop_
_entity.id
_entity.type
_entity.pdbx_description
1 polymer ?
#
loop_
_entity_poly.entity_id
_entity_poly.type
_entity_poly.pdbx_seq_one_letter_code
_entity_poly.pdbx_strand_id
1 'polypeptide(L)'
;MNDFTASRRTFLLGSMGLAANFVHAQTATLTAGQIIERIKAQVGIPWRAQTVDNIIAGTAETPVKGIATTMMATLDVVQRAAAAGKNMVITHESTFFSHQDRLDQIQQDPTYLHKLDFLKKNNMVVFHFHDHWHGNKPMDGIASGMIRELGWEKNNDPQNFRMFSFPNVPLSKLTKDMQTKLKIRTMRVVGDPNLTVKRVIASWGNCSLQPGIPFISKPEVDVLVIGETHEWELVEYVQDSIAAGQKKALIVLGHVVSEQAGMKYCADWMKGFVKEVPIEFIAAAEPFWRPDNPVR
;
A
#
# COMPACT_ATOMS: atom_id res chain seq x y z
N MET A 1 -92.54 -24.92 26.47
CA MET A 1 -92.92 -23.54 26.83
C MET A 1 -91.77 -22.97 27.64
N ASN A 2 -91.02 -22.18 27.14
CA ASN A 2 -90.14 -21.11 27.63
C ASN A 2 -88.99 -20.90 26.69
N ASP A 3 -89.15 -19.84 25.96
CA ASP A 3 -88.07 -19.26 25.07
C ASP A 3 -87.00 -18.64 25.91
N PHE A 4 -85.76 -18.98 25.61
CA PHE A 4 -84.55 -18.19 26.02
C PHE A 4 -83.80 -17.63 24.83
N THR A 5 -84.01 -16.34 24.59
CA THR A 5 -83.28 -15.57 23.65
C THR A 5 -81.93 -15.18 24.25
N ALA A 6 -80.80 -15.68 23.65
CA ALA A 6 -79.47 -15.33 24.05
C ALA A 6 -78.94 -14.13 23.13
N SER A 7 -78.68 -13.02 23.81
CA SER A 7 -78.10 -11.82 23.22
C SER A 7 -76.64 -12.01 22.88
N ARG A 8 -76.25 -11.81 21.59
CA ARG A 8 -74.87 -11.80 21.14
C ARG A 8 -74.25 -10.41 21.32
N ARG A 9 -73.39 -10.29 22.33
CA ARG A 9 -72.55 -9.10 22.45
C ARG A 9 -71.30 -9.32 21.59
N THR A 10 -71.15 -8.52 20.51
CA THR A 10 -69.96 -8.47 19.65
C THR A 10 -68.89 -7.69 20.36
N PHE A 11 -67.77 -8.34 20.67
CA PHE A 11 -66.57 -7.70 21.20
C PHE A 11 -65.69 -7.27 19.99
N LEU A 12 -65.61 -5.98 19.72
CA LEU A 12 -64.64 -5.41 18.77
C LEU A 12 -63.30 -5.21 19.47
N LEU A 13 -62.36 -6.11 19.20
CA LEU A 13 -60.94 -5.93 19.55
C LEU A 13 -60.31 -5.03 18.49
N GLY A 14 -60.09 -3.78 18.87
CA GLY A 14 -59.28 -2.84 18.08
C GLY A 14 -57.78 -3.22 18.19
N SER A 15 -57.22 -3.75 17.13
CA SER A 15 -55.76 -3.92 16.99
C SER A 15 -55.14 -2.58 16.67
N MET A 16 -54.57 -1.88 17.66
CA MET A 16 -53.60 -0.79 17.45
C MET A 16 -52.32 -1.38 16.90
N GLY A 17 -52.14 -1.31 15.60
CA GLY A 17 -50.86 -1.57 14.95
C GLY A 17 -49.86 -0.46 15.29
N LEU A 18 -48.89 -0.77 16.16
CA LEU A 18 -47.68 0.03 16.31
C LEU A 18 -46.85 -0.09 15.03
N ALA A 19 -46.99 0.87 14.13
CA ALA A 19 -46.02 1.04 13.04
C ALA A 19 -44.69 1.49 13.65
N ALA A 20 -43.78 0.57 13.86
CA ALA A 20 -42.39 0.86 14.19
C ALA A 20 -41.76 1.52 12.94
N ASN A 21 -41.66 2.84 12.95
CA ASN A 21 -40.85 3.56 12.01
C ASN A 21 -39.38 3.20 12.26
N PHE A 22 -38.86 2.24 11.52
CA PHE A 22 -37.42 2.06 11.40
C PHE A 22 -36.86 3.27 10.68
N VAL A 23 -36.47 4.30 11.44
CA VAL A 23 -35.61 5.36 10.96
C VAL A 23 -34.29 4.67 10.60
N HIS A 24 -34.10 4.33 9.34
CA HIS A 24 -32.78 4.01 8.82
C HIS A 24 -31.96 5.29 9.03
N ALA A 25 -31.12 5.27 10.05
CA ALA A 25 -30.09 6.29 10.20
C ALA A 25 -29.27 6.21 8.90
N GLN A 26 -29.49 7.16 8.00
CA GLN A 26 -28.71 7.32 6.79
C GLN A 26 -27.29 7.64 7.29
N THR A 27 -26.40 6.64 7.29
CA THR A 27 -25.00 6.84 7.64
C THR A 27 -24.48 7.96 6.76
N ALA A 28 -24.11 9.08 7.39
CA ALA A 28 -23.61 10.24 6.67
C ALA A 28 -22.48 9.80 5.75
N THR A 29 -22.66 10.01 4.45
CA THR A 29 -21.66 9.62 3.46
C THR A 29 -20.42 10.48 3.66
N LEU A 30 -19.28 9.86 4.04
CA LEU A 30 -18.02 10.57 4.24
C LEU A 30 -17.51 11.14 2.91
N THR A 31 -16.98 12.35 2.95
CA THR A 31 -16.23 12.92 1.82
C THR A 31 -14.77 12.49 1.86
N ALA A 32 -14.08 12.61 0.73
CA ALA A 32 -12.65 12.33 0.64
C ALA A 32 -11.84 13.18 1.64
N GLY A 33 -12.17 14.47 1.79
CA GLY A 33 -11.53 15.36 2.76
C GLY A 33 -11.71 14.88 4.20
N GLN A 34 -12.91 14.44 4.59
CA GLN A 34 -13.15 13.90 5.92
C GLN A 34 -12.35 12.64 6.21
N ILE A 35 -12.17 11.77 5.20
CA ILE A 35 -11.31 10.57 5.32
C ILE A 35 -9.85 10.98 5.49
N ILE A 36 -9.37 11.94 4.71
CA ILE A 36 -8.00 12.47 4.79
C ILE A 36 -7.74 13.09 6.17
N GLU A 37 -8.68 13.85 6.72
CA GLU A 37 -8.53 14.41 8.08
C GLU A 37 -8.45 13.31 9.15
N ARG A 38 -9.18 12.20 9.00
CA ARG A 38 -9.02 11.03 9.88
C ARG A 38 -7.64 10.39 9.74
N ILE A 39 -7.12 10.25 8.51
CA ILE A 39 -5.76 9.77 8.26
C ILE A 39 -4.74 10.66 8.98
N LYS A 40 -4.84 11.99 8.82
CA LYS A 40 -3.97 12.95 9.49
C LYS A 40 -3.99 12.80 11.01
N ALA A 41 -5.17 12.58 11.60
CA ALA A 41 -5.33 12.39 13.03
C ALA A 41 -4.74 11.07 13.54
N GLN A 42 -4.61 10.05 12.70
CA GLN A 42 -4.18 8.70 13.10
C GLN A 42 -2.71 8.39 12.77
N VAL A 43 -2.07 9.15 11.89
CA VAL A 43 -0.70 8.85 11.42
C VAL A 43 0.37 9.05 12.51
N GLY A 44 0.05 9.76 13.59
CA GLY A 44 0.90 9.88 14.79
C GLY A 44 2.08 10.84 14.65
N ILE A 45 2.13 11.64 13.59
CA ILE A 45 3.10 12.73 13.39
C ILE A 45 2.38 14.00 12.89
N PRO A 46 2.95 15.20 13.14
CA PRO A 46 2.41 16.42 12.60
C PRO A 46 2.38 16.41 11.06
N TRP A 47 1.28 16.92 10.48
CA TRP A 47 1.18 17.04 9.03
C TRP A 47 2.08 18.16 8.52
N ARG A 48 2.93 17.85 7.55
CA ARG A 48 3.90 18.80 6.98
C ARG A 48 3.25 19.70 5.95
N ALA A 49 3.61 20.98 5.93
CA ALA A 49 3.13 21.92 4.91
C ALA A 49 3.71 21.61 3.52
N GLN A 50 4.95 21.10 3.46
CA GLN A 50 5.60 20.65 2.24
C GLN A 50 5.62 19.11 2.23
N THR A 51 4.83 18.53 1.35
CA THR A 51 4.66 17.08 1.22
C THR A 51 4.08 16.75 -0.15
N VAL A 52 4.32 15.53 -0.62
CA VAL A 52 3.66 14.96 -1.81
C VAL A 52 2.26 14.41 -1.48
N ASP A 53 1.88 14.34 -0.20
CA ASP A 53 0.62 13.77 0.26
C ASP A 53 -0.55 14.73 0.00
N ASN A 54 -1.11 14.65 -1.20
CA ASN A 54 -2.14 15.55 -1.70
C ASN A 54 -3.20 14.79 -2.50
N ILE A 55 -4.35 15.44 -2.74
CA ILE A 55 -5.33 14.98 -3.72
C ILE A 55 -4.78 15.29 -5.12
N ILE A 56 -4.55 14.25 -5.91
CA ILE A 56 -3.98 14.34 -7.26
C ILE A 56 -5.07 14.39 -8.34
N ALA A 57 -6.22 13.78 -8.06
CA ALA A 57 -7.41 13.82 -8.92
C ALA A 57 -8.67 13.80 -8.06
N GLY A 58 -9.76 14.40 -8.57
CA GLY A 58 -11.00 14.57 -7.80
C GLY A 58 -10.92 15.75 -6.83
N THR A 59 -11.84 15.80 -5.86
CA THR A 59 -11.90 16.88 -4.86
C THR A 59 -12.17 16.36 -3.45
N ALA A 60 -11.87 17.17 -2.44
CA ALA A 60 -12.11 16.86 -1.02
C ALA A 60 -13.60 16.67 -0.70
N GLU A 61 -14.49 17.32 -1.46
CA GLU A 61 -15.94 17.28 -1.27
C GLU A 61 -16.58 16.04 -1.87
N THR A 62 -15.85 15.26 -2.68
CA THR A 62 -16.38 14.07 -3.33
C THR A 62 -16.87 13.04 -2.30
N PRO A 63 -18.17 12.64 -2.36
CA PRO A 63 -18.67 11.56 -1.51
C PRO A 63 -18.01 10.23 -1.84
N VAL A 64 -17.50 9.54 -0.81
CA VAL A 64 -16.78 8.27 -0.96
C VAL A 64 -17.74 7.10 -0.78
N LYS A 65 -17.73 6.17 -1.75
CA LYS A 65 -18.52 4.93 -1.75
C LYS A 65 -17.71 3.72 -1.28
N GLY A 66 -16.39 3.79 -1.45
CA GLY A 66 -15.45 2.77 -1.06
C GLY A 66 -14.03 3.21 -1.36
N ILE A 67 -13.08 2.63 -0.63
CA ILE A 67 -11.66 2.99 -0.67
C ILE A 67 -10.86 1.81 -1.21
N ALA A 68 -9.96 2.08 -2.15
CA ALA A 68 -8.89 1.18 -2.56
C ALA A 68 -7.56 1.73 -2.06
N THR A 69 -6.74 0.92 -1.39
CA THR A 69 -5.33 1.24 -1.17
C THR A 69 -4.47 0.50 -2.18
N THR A 70 -3.41 1.11 -2.64
CA THR A 70 -2.50 0.53 -3.64
C THR A 70 -1.09 1.11 -3.50
N MET A 71 -0.10 0.38 -3.99
CA MET A 71 1.26 0.94 -4.06
C MET A 71 1.37 1.98 -5.18
N MET A 72 0.77 1.70 -6.34
CA MET A 72 0.83 2.59 -7.51
C MET A 72 -0.53 2.63 -8.20
N ALA A 73 -1.09 3.82 -8.38
CA ALA A 73 -2.39 4.02 -9.04
C ALA A 73 -2.27 3.92 -10.56
N THR A 74 -1.85 2.75 -11.10
CA THR A 74 -1.80 2.50 -12.55
C THR A 74 -3.21 2.56 -13.16
N LEU A 75 -3.33 2.69 -14.49
CA LEU A 75 -4.63 2.67 -15.17
C LEU A 75 -5.41 1.38 -14.85
N ASP A 76 -4.75 0.21 -14.89
CA ASP A 76 -5.34 -1.07 -14.51
C ASP A 76 -5.89 -1.06 -13.06
N VAL A 77 -5.10 -0.52 -12.10
CA VAL A 77 -5.52 -0.44 -10.70
C VAL A 77 -6.77 0.44 -10.55
N VAL A 78 -6.80 1.62 -11.14
CA VAL A 78 -7.97 2.51 -11.01
C VAL A 78 -9.21 1.96 -11.72
N GLN A 79 -9.02 1.22 -12.83
CA GLN A 79 -10.11 0.51 -13.50
C GLN A 79 -10.69 -0.60 -12.62
N ARG A 80 -9.84 -1.43 -11.99
CA ARG A 80 -10.29 -2.48 -11.06
C ARG A 80 -10.93 -1.88 -9.80
N ALA A 81 -10.42 -0.76 -9.30
CA ALA A 81 -11.03 -0.05 -8.17
C ALA A 81 -12.45 0.43 -8.53
N ALA A 82 -12.62 1.08 -9.68
CA ALA A 82 -13.93 1.52 -10.15
C ALA A 82 -14.90 0.34 -10.35
N ALA A 83 -14.44 -0.75 -10.97
CA ALA A 83 -15.25 -1.97 -11.17
C ALA A 83 -15.67 -2.61 -9.84
N ALA A 84 -14.86 -2.49 -8.79
CA ALA A 84 -15.16 -2.94 -7.44
C ALA A 84 -15.99 -1.92 -6.62
N GLY A 85 -16.51 -0.86 -7.24
CA GLY A 85 -17.32 0.17 -6.56
C GLY A 85 -16.53 1.10 -5.65
N LYS A 86 -15.19 1.16 -5.78
CA LYS A 86 -14.32 2.06 -5.01
C LYS A 86 -14.06 3.32 -5.84
N ASN A 87 -14.42 4.48 -5.31
CA ASN A 87 -14.17 5.75 -5.98
C ASN A 87 -13.13 6.63 -5.27
N MET A 88 -12.53 6.17 -4.17
CA MET A 88 -11.34 6.77 -3.59
C MET A 88 -10.17 5.79 -3.66
N VAL A 89 -9.07 6.22 -4.27
CA VAL A 89 -7.83 5.45 -4.34
C VAL A 89 -6.78 6.17 -3.50
N ILE A 90 -6.21 5.47 -2.54
CA ILE A 90 -5.08 5.94 -1.73
C ILE A 90 -3.86 5.21 -2.24
N THR A 91 -2.98 5.93 -2.90
CA THR A 91 -1.78 5.42 -3.55
C THR A 91 -0.52 5.84 -2.80
N HIS A 92 0.46 4.94 -2.72
CA HIS A 92 1.74 5.27 -2.10
C HIS A 92 2.64 6.04 -3.05
N GLU A 93 2.72 5.61 -4.30
CA GLU A 93 3.48 6.28 -5.35
C GLU A 93 2.58 7.08 -6.30
N SER A 94 3.25 7.88 -7.12
CA SER A 94 2.64 8.86 -8.00
C SER A 94 1.58 8.28 -8.94
N THR A 95 0.59 9.10 -9.25
CA THR A 95 -0.48 8.78 -10.21
C THR A 95 -0.04 9.02 -11.65
N PHE A 96 0.76 10.06 -11.89
CA PHE A 96 1.11 10.55 -13.22
C PHE A 96 2.63 10.60 -13.48
N PHE A 97 3.33 9.47 -13.23
CA PHE A 97 4.68 9.18 -13.68
C PHE A 97 5.81 10.04 -13.07
N SER A 98 5.50 10.92 -12.13
CA SER A 98 6.47 11.74 -11.40
C SER A 98 6.17 11.68 -9.92
N HIS A 99 7.16 11.39 -9.07
CA HIS A 99 6.98 11.32 -7.61
C HIS A 99 6.37 12.60 -7.01
N GLN A 100 6.59 13.74 -7.65
CA GLN A 100 6.01 15.03 -7.25
C GLN A 100 4.74 15.37 -8.04
N ASP A 101 4.21 14.42 -8.83
CA ASP A 101 3.06 14.60 -9.73
C ASP A 101 3.17 15.85 -10.65
N ARG A 102 4.41 16.16 -11.09
CA ARG A 102 4.65 17.26 -12.04
C ARG A 102 4.13 16.90 -13.42
N LEU A 103 3.31 17.77 -13.99
CA LEU A 103 2.61 17.54 -15.25
C LEU A 103 3.16 18.33 -16.43
N ASP A 104 4.15 19.20 -16.21
CA ASP A 104 4.61 20.19 -17.20
C ASP A 104 4.94 19.59 -18.57
N GLN A 105 5.52 18.38 -18.57
CA GLN A 105 5.96 17.72 -19.80
C GLN A 105 4.93 16.77 -20.41
N ILE A 106 3.82 16.47 -19.72
CA ILE A 106 2.87 15.44 -20.11
C ILE A 106 1.43 15.92 -20.26
N GLN A 107 1.16 17.23 -20.12
CA GLN A 107 -0.20 17.79 -20.15
C GLN A 107 -0.98 17.46 -21.43
N GLN A 108 -0.27 17.23 -22.55
CA GLN A 108 -0.87 16.87 -23.85
C GLN A 108 -0.61 15.40 -24.22
N ASP A 109 0.02 14.63 -23.32
CA ASP A 109 0.30 13.21 -23.59
C ASP A 109 -1.00 12.39 -23.59
N PRO A 110 -1.25 11.57 -24.63
CA PRO A 110 -2.49 10.82 -24.76
C PRO A 110 -2.71 9.79 -23.64
N THR A 111 -1.65 9.23 -23.06
CA THR A 111 -1.73 8.27 -21.94
C THR A 111 -2.18 8.97 -20.67
N TYR A 112 -1.61 10.16 -20.40
CA TYR A 112 -2.03 11.02 -19.30
C TYR A 112 -3.50 11.42 -19.44
N LEU A 113 -3.88 11.96 -20.60
CA LEU A 113 -5.23 12.44 -20.87
C LEU A 113 -6.27 11.30 -20.76
N HIS A 114 -5.96 10.13 -21.29
CA HIS A 114 -6.83 8.95 -21.18
C HIS A 114 -7.09 8.55 -19.73
N LYS A 115 -6.03 8.49 -18.91
CA LYS A 115 -6.16 8.14 -17.48
C LYS A 115 -6.93 9.22 -16.71
N LEU A 116 -6.63 10.50 -16.96
CA LEU A 116 -7.33 11.61 -16.33
C LEU A 116 -8.84 11.61 -16.70
N ASP A 117 -9.18 11.35 -17.94
CA ASP A 117 -10.57 11.24 -18.42
C ASP A 117 -11.30 10.08 -17.73
N PHE A 118 -10.63 8.92 -17.60
CA PHE A 118 -11.18 7.78 -16.87
C PHE A 118 -11.51 8.13 -15.41
N LEU A 119 -10.58 8.78 -14.70
CA LEU A 119 -10.78 9.20 -13.32
C LEU A 119 -11.97 10.18 -13.19
N LYS A 120 -12.07 11.16 -14.09
CA LYS A 120 -13.17 12.13 -14.12
C LYS A 120 -14.51 11.47 -14.41
N LYS A 121 -14.61 10.62 -15.42
CA LYS A 121 -15.85 9.92 -15.80
C LYS A 121 -16.39 9.02 -14.69
N ASN A 122 -15.52 8.46 -13.87
CA ASN A 122 -15.90 7.61 -12.75
C ASN A 122 -16.01 8.36 -11.41
N ASN A 123 -15.94 9.69 -11.41
CA ASN A 123 -15.94 10.53 -10.20
C ASN A 123 -14.99 10.03 -9.13
N MET A 124 -13.76 9.70 -9.54
CA MET A 124 -12.75 9.13 -8.65
C MET A 124 -11.92 10.21 -7.98
N VAL A 125 -11.54 9.95 -6.73
CA VAL A 125 -10.53 10.71 -6.00
C VAL A 125 -9.27 9.87 -5.88
N VAL A 126 -8.12 10.44 -6.20
CA VAL A 126 -6.82 9.81 -5.94
C VAL A 126 -6.07 10.67 -4.95
N PHE A 127 -5.71 10.08 -3.81
CA PHE A 127 -4.93 10.69 -2.75
C PHE A 127 -3.55 10.02 -2.69
N HIS A 128 -2.50 10.81 -2.91
CA HIS A 128 -1.11 10.39 -2.74
C HIS A 128 -0.78 10.40 -1.26
N PHE A 129 -0.34 9.27 -0.69
CA PHE A 129 -0.06 9.09 0.73
C PHE A 129 1.27 8.38 0.93
N HIS A 130 2.35 9.14 0.85
CA HIS A 130 3.72 8.66 0.86
C HIS A 130 4.48 9.12 2.11
N ASP A 131 4.70 10.42 2.23
CA ASP A 131 5.59 11.00 3.24
C ASP A 131 5.16 10.69 4.67
N HIS A 132 3.87 10.86 4.96
CA HIS A 132 3.34 10.62 6.30
C HIS A 132 3.10 9.13 6.54
N TRP A 133 2.95 8.31 5.48
CA TRP A 133 2.89 6.86 5.65
C TRP A 133 4.25 6.29 6.03
N HIS A 134 5.35 6.79 5.47
CA HIS A 134 6.70 6.53 5.95
C HIS A 134 6.97 7.09 7.36
N GLY A 135 6.33 8.20 7.69
CA GLY A 135 6.41 8.80 9.02
C GLY A 135 5.53 8.16 10.09
N ASN A 136 4.62 7.26 9.71
CA ASN A 136 3.62 6.66 10.59
C ASN A 136 4.21 6.08 11.88
N LYS A 137 3.46 6.21 12.98
CA LYS A 137 3.88 5.69 14.29
C LYS A 137 3.02 4.47 14.71
N PRO A 138 3.61 3.51 15.43
CA PRO A 138 4.97 3.50 16.01
C PRO A 138 6.09 3.19 15.01
N MET A 139 5.79 2.80 13.78
CA MET A 139 6.76 2.40 12.76
C MET A 139 6.27 2.83 11.37
N ASP A 140 7.22 3.10 10.47
CA ASP A 140 7.01 3.27 9.03
C ASP A 140 5.98 2.25 8.49
N GLY A 141 4.92 2.75 7.84
CA GLY A 141 3.80 1.92 7.39
C GLY A 141 4.19 0.93 6.29
N ILE A 142 5.11 1.31 5.40
CA ILE A 142 5.65 0.42 4.37
C ILE A 142 6.48 -0.68 5.02
N ALA A 143 7.43 -0.33 5.88
CA ALA A 143 8.24 -1.31 6.60
C ALA A 143 7.37 -2.26 7.42
N SER A 144 6.36 -1.77 8.12
CA SER A 144 5.43 -2.59 8.91
C SER A 144 4.75 -3.66 8.07
N GLY A 145 4.25 -3.31 6.88
CA GLY A 145 3.64 -4.26 5.95
C GLY A 145 4.62 -5.26 5.39
N MET A 146 5.81 -4.79 4.97
CA MET A 146 6.86 -5.66 4.42
C MET A 146 7.40 -6.65 5.44
N ILE A 147 7.65 -6.21 6.68
CA ILE A 147 8.09 -7.08 7.78
C ILE A 147 7.08 -8.21 8.01
N ARG A 148 5.78 -7.90 8.04
CA ARG A 148 4.70 -8.89 8.20
C ARG A 148 4.61 -9.87 7.04
N GLU A 149 4.64 -9.37 5.80
CA GLU A 149 4.54 -10.23 4.61
C GLU A 149 5.74 -11.18 4.49
N LEU A 150 6.93 -10.73 4.90
CA LEU A 150 8.15 -11.53 4.94
C LEU A 150 8.24 -12.43 6.20
N GLY A 151 7.42 -12.19 7.23
CA GLY A 151 7.52 -12.89 8.51
C GLY A 151 8.85 -12.61 9.23
N TRP A 152 9.32 -11.36 9.14
CA TRP A 152 10.62 -10.93 9.68
C TRP A 152 10.53 -10.22 11.05
N GLU A 153 9.38 -10.30 11.72
CA GLU A 153 9.16 -9.63 13.02
C GLU A 153 10.19 -10.02 14.06
N LYS A 154 10.58 -11.31 14.10
CA LYS A 154 11.59 -11.83 15.03
C LYS A 154 13.03 -11.50 14.62
N ASN A 155 13.24 -11.12 13.38
CA ASN A 155 14.54 -10.75 12.82
C ASN A 155 14.82 -9.25 12.95
N ASN A 156 13.78 -8.43 13.10
CA ASN A 156 13.87 -6.97 13.10
C ASN A 156 14.53 -6.46 14.39
N ASP A 157 15.42 -5.47 14.23
CA ASP A 157 15.99 -4.74 15.34
C ASP A 157 14.95 -3.73 15.89
N PRO A 158 14.55 -3.81 17.15
CA PRO A 158 13.53 -2.91 17.70
C PRO A 158 13.95 -1.44 17.74
N GLN A 159 15.25 -1.14 17.67
CA GLN A 159 15.79 0.22 17.64
C GLN A 159 16.00 0.75 16.21
N ASN A 160 16.01 -0.15 15.22
CA ASN A 160 16.23 0.20 13.81
C ASN A 160 15.39 -0.70 12.90
N PHE A 161 14.20 -0.25 12.56
CA PHE A 161 13.24 -1.01 11.72
C PHE A 161 13.80 -1.41 10.34
N ARG A 162 14.92 -0.86 9.91
CA ARG A 162 15.60 -1.23 8.65
C ARG A 162 16.61 -2.36 8.83
N MET A 163 16.99 -2.70 10.06
CA MET A 163 18.02 -3.70 10.36
C MET A 163 17.38 -5.05 10.74
N PHE A 164 17.92 -6.13 10.18
CA PHE A 164 17.46 -7.49 10.43
C PHE A 164 18.64 -8.42 10.71
N SER A 165 18.44 -9.35 11.65
CA SER A 165 19.44 -10.36 12.03
C SER A 165 18.95 -11.75 11.64
N PHE A 166 19.86 -12.56 11.05
CA PHE A 166 19.57 -13.92 10.60
C PHE A 166 20.57 -14.93 11.20
N PRO A 167 20.18 -16.20 11.40
CA PRO A 167 21.03 -17.23 11.99
C PRO A 167 21.95 -17.89 10.93
N ASN A 168 22.85 -17.12 10.30
CA ASN A 168 23.80 -17.64 9.29
C ASN A 168 23.10 -18.36 8.12
N VAL A 169 22.25 -17.67 7.37
CA VAL A 169 21.58 -18.25 6.21
C VAL A 169 22.37 -18.00 4.92
N PRO A 170 22.44 -18.95 3.97
CA PRO A 170 22.97 -18.68 2.63
C PRO A 170 22.15 -17.61 1.90
N LEU A 171 22.79 -16.74 1.14
CA LEU A 171 22.11 -15.72 0.32
C LEU A 171 21.07 -16.35 -0.61
N SER A 172 21.41 -17.46 -1.25
CA SER A 172 20.49 -18.21 -2.12
C SER A 172 19.21 -18.66 -1.40
N LYS A 173 19.29 -19.06 -0.14
CA LYS A 173 18.12 -19.40 0.67
C LYS A 173 17.30 -18.16 1.01
N LEU A 174 17.94 -17.09 1.48
CA LEU A 174 17.27 -15.82 1.82
C LEU A 174 16.49 -15.28 0.61
N THR A 175 17.12 -15.21 -0.56
CA THR A 175 16.50 -14.72 -1.80
C THR A 175 15.33 -15.61 -2.23
N LYS A 176 15.47 -16.94 -2.13
CA LYS A 176 14.39 -17.87 -2.46
C LYS A 176 13.19 -17.73 -1.54
N ASP A 177 13.43 -17.57 -0.25
CA ASP A 177 12.37 -17.34 0.74
C ASP A 177 11.62 -16.02 0.45
N MET A 178 12.34 -14.93 0.17
CA MET A 178 11.76 -13.65 -0.22
C MET A 178 10.97 -13.75 -1.53
N GLN A 179 11.55 -14.37 -2.56
CA GLN A 179 10.90 -14.57 -3.85
C GLN A 179 9.55 -15.31 -3.70
N THR A 180 9.53 -16.33 -2.86
CA THR A 180 8.33 -17.14 -2.63
C THR A 180 7.26 -16.35 -1.89
N LYS A 181 7.63 -15.67 -0.79
CA LYS A 181 6.68 -14.91 0.05
C LYS A 181 6.09 -13.70 -0.68
N LEU A 182 6.94 -12.97 -1.39
CA LEU A 182 6.53 -11.77 -2.14
C LEU A 182 6.02 -12.10 -3.55
N LYS A 183 6.11 -13.37 -3.99
CA LYS A 183 5.69 -13.83 -5.33
C LYS A 183 6.38 -13.08 -6.47
N ILE A 184 7.65 -12.73 -6.29
CA ILE A 184 8.43 -11.93 -7.26
C ILE A 184 8.85 -12.80 -8.44
N ARG A 185 8.68 -12.30 -9.66
CA ARG A 185 9.11 -12.95 -10.91
C ARG A 185 10.48 -12.49 -11.38
N THR A 186 10.85 -11.25 -11.11
CA THR A 186 12.00 -10.55 -11.73
C THR A 186 13.02 -10.02 -10.72
N MET A 187 13.12 -10.64 -9.53
CA MET A 187 14.16 -10.31 -8.55
C MET A 187 15.56 -10.42 -9.16
N ARG A 188 16.40 -9.43 -8.89
CA ARG A 188 17.81 -9.42 -9.30
C ARG A 188 18.70 -9.39 -8.06
N VAL A 189 19.84 -10.08 -8.12
CA VAL A 189 20.77 -10.22 -6.99
C VAL A 189 22.20 -10.03 -7.47
N VAL A 190 22.97 -9.25 -6.73
CA VAL A 190 24.42 -9.12 -6.87
C VAL A 190 25.07 -9.73 -5.64
N GLY A 191 25.99 -10.68 -5.80
CA GLY A 191 26.69 -11.34 -4.71
C GLY A 191 26.85 -12.83 -4.93
N ASP A 192 27.67 -13.48 -4.07
CA ASP A 192 27.85 -14.93 -4.06
C ASP A 192 26.60 -15.62 -3.48
N PRO A 193 25.96 -16.57 -4.21
CA PRO A 193 24.82 -17.35 -3.69
C PRO A 193 25.12 -18.07 -2.35
N ASN A 194 26.38 -18.39 -2.09
CA ASN A 194 26.83 -19.07 -0.87
C ASN A 194 27.23 -18.11 0.25
N LEU A 195 27.17 -16.79 0.04
CA LEU A 195 27.44 -15.80 1.08
C LEU A 195 26.61 -16.11 2.31
N THR A 196 27.28 -16.27 3.47
CA THR A 196 26.62 -16.45 4.75
C THR A 196 26.08 -15.11 5.25
N VAL A 197 24.77 -14.96 5.28
CA VAL A 197 24.06 -13.74 5.67
C VAL A 197 23.72 -13.78 7.16
N LYS A 198 24.13 -12.74 7.87
CA LYS A 198 23.81 -12.50 9.29
C LYS A 198 23.04 -11.19 9.48
N ARG A 199 23.42 -10.15 8.76
CA ARG A 199 22.86 -8.81 8.90
C ARG A 199 22.39 -8.27 7.56
N VAL A 200 21.14 -7.83 7.54
CA VAL A 200 20.47 -7.27 6.38
C VAL A 200 19.98 -5.87 6.73
N ILE A 201 20.22 -4.90 5.85
CA ILE A 201 19.45 -3.65 5.85
C ILE A 201 18.44 -3.71 4.71
N ALA A 202 17.19 -3.30 4.99
CA ALA A 202 16.18 -3.11 3.97
C ALA A 202 15.81 -1.63 3.83
N SER A 203 15.93 -1.12 2.61
CA SER A 203 15.46 0.20 2.20
C SER A 203 14.45 0.00 1.07
N TRP A 204 13.19 -0.11 1.48
CA TRP A 204 12.10 -0.36 0.55
C TRP A 204 11.94 0.78 -0.45
N GLY A 205 11.43 0.49 -1.65
CA GLY A 205 11.26 1.46 -2.72
C GLY A 205 12.58 1.86 -3.40
N ASN A 206 12.68 3.11 -3.78
CA ASN A 206 13.90 3.65 -4.40
C ASN A 206 15.00 3.84 -3.35
N CYS A 207 16.17 3.30 -3.65
CA CYS A 207 17.38 3.50 -2.84
C CYS A 207 18.54 3.86 -3.77
N SER A 208 18.84 5.14 -3.85
CA SER A 208 19.96 5.66 -4.65
C SER A 208 21.29 5.62 -3.90
N LEU A 209 22.32 6.25 -4.47
CA LEU A 209 23.65 6.42 -3.89
C LEU A 209 23.60 6.85 -2.41
N GLN A 210 22.78 7.81 -2.10
CA GLN A 210 22.42 8.24 -0.76
C GLN A 210 20.94 7.86 -0.51
N PRO A 211 20.62 6.98 0.42
CA PRO A 211 21.41 6.45 1.55
C PRO A 211 22.10 5.10 1.30
N GLY A 212 22.07 4.54 0.12
CA GLY A 212 22.47 3.15 -0.16
C GLY A 212 23.89 2.81 0.22
N ILE A 213 24.89 3.62 -0.20
CA ILE A 213 26.30 3.38 0.17
C ILE A 213 26.50 3.42 1.69
N PRO A 214 26.03 4.45 2.43
CA PRO A 214 26.08 4.45 3.89
C PRO A 214 25.47 3.22 4.56
N PHE A 215 24.49 2.57 3.94
CA PHE A 215 23.89 1.35 4.47
C PHE A 215 24.77 0.13 4.25
N ILE A 216 25.20 -0.11 2.99
CA ILE A 216 25.91 -1.33 2.65
C ILE A 216 27.41 -1.30 3.04
N SER A 217 28.00 -0.12 3.15
CA SER A 217 29.42 0.02 3.55
C SER A 217 29.71 -0.32 5.01
N LYS A 218 28.66 -0.42 5.86
CA LYS A 218 28.84 -0.81 7.26
C LYS A 218 29.48 -2.20 7.35
N PRO A 219 30.56 -2.37 8.14
CA PRO A 219 31.26 -3.66 8.22
C PRO A 219 30.38 -4.83 8.62
N GLU A 220 29.41 -4.59 9.50
CA GLU A 220 28.49 -5.61 10.00
C GLU A 220 27.35 -5.99 9.04
N VAL A 221 27.11 -5.22 7.97
CA VAL A 221 26.03 -5.47 7.03
C VAL A 221 26.50 -6.35 5.88
N ASP A 222 25.87 -7.48 5.69
CA ASP A 222 26.17 -8.41 4.60
C ASP A 222 25.35 -8.09 3.34
N VAL A 223 24.07 -7.72 3.51
CA VAL A 223 23.11 -7.56 2.41
C VAL A 223 22.33 -6.27 2.56
N LEU A 224 22.19 -5.55 1.44
CA LEU A 224 21.22 -4.47 1.27
C LEU A 224 20.07 -4.95 0.39
N VAL A 225 18.83 -4.81 0.87
CA VAL A 225 17.60 -5.09 0.12
C VAL A 225 16.95 -3.78 -0.27
N ILE A 226 16.63 -3.62 -1.55
CA ILE A 226 16.03 -2.39 -2.10
C ILE A 226 14.92 -2.73 -3.10
N GLY A 227 14.08 -1.75 -3.43
CA GLY A 227 13.12 -1.86 -4.53
C GLY A 227 13.78 -1.63 -5.88
N GLU A 228 14.39 -0.47 -6.05
CA GLU A 228 15.11 -0.10 -7.28
C GLU A 228 16.27 0.87 -7.01
N THR A 229 17.15 0.96 -7.98
CA THR A 229 18.29 1.90 -8.01
C THR A 229 18.74 2.11 -9.45
N HIS A 230 19.52 3.15 -9.68
CA HIS A 230 20.32 3.24 -10.90
C HIS A 230 21.44 2.20 -10.85
N GLU A 231 21.60 1.42 -11.93
CA GLU A 231 22.58 0.32 -11.95
C GLU A 231 24.02 0.83 -11.80
N TRP A 232 24.36 2.00 -12.37
CA TRP A 232 25.66 2.65 -12.23
C TRP A 232 25.94 3.24 -10.83
N GLU A 233 24.98 3.18 -9.90
CA GLU A 233 25.17 3.59 -8.51
C GLU A 233 25.43 2.36 -7.62
N LEU A 234 24.39 1.78 -7.05
CA LEU A 234 24.55 0.72 -6.04
C LEU A 234 24.93 -0.64 -6.60
N VAL A 235 24.52 -0.97 -7.82
CA VAL A 235 24.89 -2.25 -8.44
C VAL A 235 26.39 -2.27 -8.71
N GLU A 236 26.92 -1.23 -9.35
CA GLU A 236 28.34 -1.08 -9.62
C GLU A 236 29.16 -1.01 -8.33
N TYR A 237 28.73 -0.18 -7.37
CA TYR A 237 29.40 -0.08 -6.07
C TYR A 237 29.52 -1.43 -5.35
N VAL A 238 28.47 -2.24 -5.34
CA VAL A 238 28.51 -3.55 -4.68
C VAL A 238 29.38 -4.54 -5.44
N GLN A 239 29.39 -4.50 -6.79
CA GLN A 239 30.30 -5.29 -7.61
C GLN A 239 31.75 -4.96 -7.30
N ASP A 240 32.12 -3.68 -7.23
CA ASP A 240 33.46 -3.23 -6.88
C ASP A 240 33.83 -3.63 -5.45
N SER A 241 32.90 -3.53 -4.51
CA SER A 241 33.13 -4.00 -3.14
C SER A 241 33.47 -5.49 -3.09
N ILE A 242 32.77 -6.32 -3.88
CA ILE A 242 33.04 -7.75 -4.01
C ILE A 242 34.41 -8.00 -4.66
N ALA A 243 34.72 -7.29 -5.74
CA ALA A 243 36.01 -7.38 -6.42
C ALA A 243 37.16 -6.97 -5.50
N ALA A 244 36.93 -6.03 -4.57
CA ALA A 244 37.86 -5.63 -3.52
C ALA A 244 37.93 -6.63 -2.33
N GLY A 245 37.29 -7.80 -2.44
CA GLY A 245 37.32 -8.86 -1.45
C GLY A 245 36.32 -8.74 -0.29
N GLN A 246 35.38 -7.79 -0.35
CA GLN A 246 34.36 -7.64 0.67
C GLN A 246 33.23 -8.65 0.49
N LYS A 247 32.66 -9.11 1.61
CA LYS A 247 31.53 -10.05 1.63
C LYS A 247 30.20 -9.27 1.65
N LYS A 248 29.78 -8.80 0.52
CA LYS A 248 28.57 -7.96 0.34
C LYS A 248 27.64 -8.56 -0.70
N ALA A 249 26.33 -8.21 -0.59
CA ALA A 249 25.35 -8.50 -1.62
C ALA A 249 24.27 -7.42 -1.69
N LEU A 250 23.66 -7.30 -2.87
CA LEU A 250 22.50 -6.43 -3.11
C LEU A 250 21.35 -7.26 -3.67
N ILE A 251 20.15 -7.08 -3.11
CA ILE A 251 18.90 -7.68 -3.62
C ILE A 251 17.99 -6.55 -4.11
N VAL A 252 17.61 -6.61 -5.39
CA VAL A 252 16.70 -5.66 -6.04
C VAL A 252 15.37 -6.35 -6.31
N LEU A 253 14.32 -5.93 -5.60
CA LEU A 253 13.00 -6.58 -5.60
C LEU A 253 12.08 -6.12 -6.75
N GLY A 254 12.29 -4.89 -7.24
CA GLY A 254 11.33 -4.11 -8.02
C GLY A 254 10.51 -3.18 -7.10
N HIS A 255 10.31 -1.94 -7.53
CA HIS A 255 9.70 -0.89 -6.69
C HIS A 255 8.32 -1.32 -6.16
N VAL A 256 7.40 -1.68 -7.06
CA VAL A 256 6.03 -2.10 -6.69
C VAL A 256 6.05 -3.21 -5.62
N VAL A 257 6.84 -4.25 -5.84
CA VAL A 257 6.86 -5.43 -4.97
C VAL A 257 7.46 -5.11 -3.61
N SER A 258 8.43 -4.19 -3.57
CA SER A 258 9.12 -3.82 -2.33
C SER A 258 8.27 -2.99 -1.35
N GLU A 259 7.10 -2.49 -1.78
CA GLU A 259 6.28 -1.59 -0.95
C GLU A 259 4.80 -1.96 -0.88
N GLN A 260 4.29 -2.77 -1.82
CA GLN A 260 2.85 -3.02 -1.89
C GLN A 260 2.26 -3.71 -0.64
N ALA A 261 3.04 -4.50 0.10
CA ALA A 261 2.58 -5.06 1.36
C ALA A 261 2.34 -3.98 2.44
N GLY A 262 3.06 -2.85 2.37
CA GLY A 262 2.80 -1.67 3.17
C GLY A 262 1.44 -1.05 2.89
N MET A 263 0.99 -1.06 1.63
CA MET A 263 -0.34 -0.56 1.28
C MET A 263 -1.47 -1.55 1.56
N LYS A 264 -1.19 -2.85 1.57
CA LYS A 264 -2.09 -3.86 2.14
C LYS A 264 -2.28 -3.62 3.65
N TYR A 265 -1.20 -3.34 4.36
CA TYR A 265 -1.26 -2.94 5.77
C TYR A 265 -2.01 -1.61 5.97
N CYS A 266 -1.86 -0.64 5.07
CA CYS A 266 -2.61 0.62 5.10
C CYS A 266 -4.14 0.37 5.06
N ALA A 267 -4.61 -0.54 4.21
CA ALA A 267 -6.02 -0.91 4.19
C ALA A 267 -6.50 -1.42 5.56
N ASP A 268 -5.73 -2.28 6.20
CA ASP A 268 -6.09 -2.85 7.51
C ASP A 268 -6.01 -1.80 8.62
N TRP A 269 -5.02 -0.93 8.59
CA TRP A 269 -4.88 0.19 9.51
C TRP A 269 -6.07 1.16 9.40
N MET A 270 -6.49 1.52 8.19
CA MET A 270 -7.62 2.40 7.95
C MET A 270 -8.94 1.82 8.43
N LYS A 271 -9.14 0.50 8.33
CA LYS A 271 -10.31 -0.20 8.89
C LYS A 271 -10.44 -0.01 10.41
N GLY A 272 -9.39 0.42 11.10
CA GLY A 272 -9.40 0.79 12.52
C GLY A 272 -10.30 1.98 12.81
N PHE A 273 -10.40 2.97 11.91
CA PHE A 273 -11.05 4.27 12.15
C PHE A 273 -11.99 4.75 11.04
N VAL A 274 -12.09 4.06 9.91
CA VAL A 274 -13.10 4.29 8.86
C VAL A 274 -13.96 3.03 8.75
N LYS A 275 -15.22 3.12 9.17
CA LYS A 275 -16.17 2.00 9.25
C LYS A 275 -17.33 2.13 8.27
N GLU A 276 -17.53 3.34 7.74
CA GLU A 276 -18.71 3.71 6.97
C GLU A 276 -18.69 3.21 5.54
N VAL A 277 -17.50 2.92 5.01
CA VAL A 277 -17.31 2.46 3.63
C VAL A 277 -16.37 1.26 3.56
N PRO A 278 -16.54 0.37 2.58
CA PRO A 278 -15.63 -0.78 2.41
C PRO A 278 -14.22 -0.31 1.99
N ILE A 279 -13.20 -0.91 2.60
CA ILE A 279 -11.80 -0.65 2.29
C ILE A 279 -11.14 -1.93 1.82
N GLU A 280 -10.42 -1.87 0.72
CA GLU A 280 -9.78 -3.01 0.09
C GLU A 280 -8.40 -2.65 -0.47
N PHE A 281 -7.43 -3.56 -0.32
CA PHE A 281 -6.15 -3.44 -1.01
C PHE A 281 -6.28 -3.98 -2.44
N ILE A 282 -5.85 -3.20 -3.41
CA ILE A 282 -5.78 -3.59 -4.83
C ILE A 282 -4.31 -3.57 -5.25
N ALA A 283 -3.75 -4.75 -5.48
CA ALA A 283 -2.34 -4.88 -5.85
C ALA A 283 -2.07 -4.27 -7.23
N ALA A 284 -1.01 -3.49 -7.35
CA ALA A 284 -0.42 -3.16 -8.64
C ALA A 284 0.33 -4.39 -9.19
N ALA A 285 0.27 -4.63 -10.48
CA ALA A 285 0.98 -5.74 -11.09
C ALA A 285 2.49 -5.48 -11.10
N GLU A 286 3.30 -6.53 -10.91
CA GLU A 286 4.72 -6.48 -11.25
C GLU A 286 4.85 -6.30 -12.77
N PRO A 287 5.40 -5.16 -13.27
CA PRO A 287 5.31 -4.83 -14.70
C PRO A 287 6.26 -5.66 -15.58
N PHE A 288 7.32 -6.22 -14.97
CA PHE A 288 8.37 -6.93 -15.70
C PHE A 288 8.05 -8.42 -15.85
N TRP A 289 8.53 -9.00 -16.93
CA TRP A 289 8.52 -10.43 -17.18
C TRP A 289 9.88 -10.88 -17.71
N ARG A 290 10.15 -12.15 -17.69
CA ARG A 290 11.39 -12.73 -18.20
C ARG A 290 11.09 -13.51 -19.48
N PRO A 291 11.95 -13.44 -20.52
CA PRO A 291 11.73 -14.18 -21.77
C PRO A 291 11.58 -15.69 -21.59
N ASP A 292 12.26 -16.26 -20.59
CA ASP A 292 12.17 -17.69 -20.23
C ASP A 292 10.94 -18.03 -19.36
N ASN A 293 10.22 -17.01 -18.86
CA ASN A 293 9.01 -17.15 -18.05
C ASN A 293 8.02 -16.00 -18.36
N PRO A 294 7.40 -15.98 -19.55
CA PRO A 294 6.46 -14.92 -19.93
C PRO A 294 5.19 -14.98 -19.09
N VAL A 295 4.57 -13.82 -18.93
CA VAL A 295 3.24 -13.71 -18.29
C VAL A 295 2.21 -14.37 -19.21
N ARG A 296 1.41 -15.27 -18.68
CA ARG A 296 0.24 -15.86 -19.36
C ARG A 296 -0.99 -15.03 -19.09
#